data_eaf035781b14702d80ba324df61d2199
#
_entry.id   eaf035781b14702d80ba324df61d2199
#
_cell.length_a   1.000
_cell.length_b   1.000
_cell.length_c   1.000
_cell.angle_alpha   90.00
_cell.angle_beta   90.00
_cell.angle_gamma   90.00
#
_symmetry.space_group_name_H-M   'P 1'
#
loop_
_entity.id
_entity.type
_entity.pdbx_description
1 polymer ?
#
loop_
_entity_poly.entity_id
_entity_poly.type
_entity_poly.pdbx_seq_one_letter_code
_entity_poly.pdbx_strand_id
1 'polypeptide(L)'
;MRITVKGTNLDVTPRIRDEAIAKLSRVSRMFDRFIDMEVVFSEETNPRIEERVRCEATLHAKGQYLRASATGPDPLTAIDRTEAKLARQVRKLKTKLVSKPRLDAAQAPPAAAALPADELTV
;
A
#
# COMPACT_ATOMS: atom_id res chain seq x y z
N MET A 1 10.44 2.55 -11.78
CA MET A 1 9.04 2.29 -11.49
C MET A 1 8.23 3.58 -11.60
N ARG A 2 7.05 3.51 -12.12
CA ARG A 2 6.22 4.69 -12.28
C ARG A 2 5.21 4.77 -11.15
N ILE A 3 5.08 5.93 -10.54
CA ILE A 3 4.09 6.15 -9.50
C ILE A 3 3.11 7.20 -10.01
N THR A 4 1.84 6.85 -10.06
CA THR A 4 0.79 7.74 -10.50
C THR A 4 -0.06 8.12 -9.30
N VAL A 5 -0.33 9.40 -9.12
CA VAL A 5 -1.11 9.87 -8.00
C VAL A 5 -2.36 10.56 -8.55
N LYS A 6 -3.52 10.14 -8.07
CA LYS A 6 -4.78 10.70 -8.50
C LYS A 6 -5.64 11.09 -7.33
N GLY A 7 -6.60 11.95 -7.55
CA GLY A 7 -7.53 12.35 -6.50
C GLY A 7 -8.97 12.22 -6.97
N THR A 8 -9.83 11.76 -6.08
CA THR A 8 -11.26 11.70 -6.34
C THR A 8 -11.93 12.48 -5.23
N ASN A 9 -12.63 13.52 -5.56
CA ASN A 9 -13.26 14.42 -4.60
C ASN A 9 -12.20 15.08 -3.70
N LEU A 10 -10.97 15.14 -4.16
CA LEU A 10 -9.92 15.75 -3.37
C LEU A 10 -8.87 16.25 -4.36
N ASP A 11 -8.46 17.49 -4.22
CA ASP A 11 -7.45 18.06 -5.09
C ASP A 11 -6.10 17.63 -4.59
N VAL A 12 -5.35 16.97 -5.42
CA VAL A 12 -4.01 16.56 -5.05
C VAL A 12 -3.07 17.69 -5.45
N THR A 13 -2.61 18.43 -4.46
CA THR A 13 -1.71 19.54 -4.72
C THR A 13 -0.32 18.98 -5.04
N PRO A 14 0.55 19.78 -5.64
CA PRO A 14 1.91 19.32 -5.90
C PRO A 14 2.62 18.84 -4.65
N ARG A 15 2.35 19.46 -3.53
CA ARG A 15 2.98 19.07 -2.28
C ARG A 15 2.53 17.68 -1.85
N ILE A 16 1.23 17.40 -1.94
CA ILE A 16 0.70 16.10 -1.57
C ILE A 16 1.27 15.05 -2.51
N ARG A 17 1.34 15.38 -3.79
CA ARG A 17 1.86 14.47 -4.76
C ARG A 17 3.31 14.14 -4.49
N ASP A 18 4.12 15.16 -4.20
CA ASP A 18 5.53 14.95 -3.97
C ASP A 18 5.76 14.14 -2.70
N GLU A 19 4.96 14.39 -1.66
CA GLU A 19 5.09 13.65 -0.43
C GLU A 19 4.69 12.19 -0.65
N ALA A 20 3.65 11.95 -1.41
CA ALA A 20 3.21 10.60 -1.68
C ALA A 20 4.30 9.85 -2.45
N ILE A 21 4.86 10.48 -3.45
CA ILE A 21 5.89 9.85 -4.24
C ILE A 21 7.13 9.58 -3.39
N ALA A 22 7.54 10.55 -2.59
CA ALA A 22 8.71 10.38 -1.75
C ALA A 22 8.54 9.24 -0.76
N LYS A 23 7.41 9.19 -0.07
CA LYS A 23 7.20 8.16 0.92
C LYS A 23 6.96 6.80 0.33
N LEU A 24 6.17 6.72 -0.70
CA LEU A 24 5.84 5.43 -1.27
C LEU A 24 6.97 4.86 -2.14
N SER A 25 7.85 5.70 -2.63
CA SER A 25 8.97 5.17 -3.38
C SER A 25 9.92 4.42 -2.47
N ARG A 26 9.89 4.68 -1.16
CA ARG A 26 10.70 3.93 -0.24
C ARG A 26 10.24 2.47 -0.22
N VAL A 27 8.94 2.27 -0.34
CA VAL A 27 8.38 0.93 -0.34
C VAL A 27 8.83 0.21 -1.60
N SER A 28 8.83 0.92 -2.73
CA SER A 28 9.21 0.29 -3.98
C SER A 28 10.67 -0.14 -3.99
N ARG A 29 11.50 0.49 -3.19
CA ARG A 29 12.91 0.11 -3.15
C ARG A 29 13.16 -1.12 -2.31
N MET A 30 12.16 -1.57 -1.56
CA MET A 30 12.32 -2.73 -0.70
C MET A 30 12.42 -4.03 -1.52
N PHE A 31 11.98 -3.98 -2.76
CA PHE A 31 11.96 -5.17 -3.59
C PHE A 31 12.01 -4.72 -5.05
N ASP A 32 12.88 -5.26 -5.83
CA ASP A 32 13.10 -4.75 -7.18
C ASP A 32 12.22 -5.35 -8.27
N ARG A 33 11.17 -6.04 -7.89
CA ARG A 33 10.31 -6.64 -8.90
C ARG A 33 9.01 -5.91 -9.15
N PHE A 34 8.92 -4.67 -8.70
CA PHE A 34 7.72 -3.89 -8.90
C PHE A 34 7.77 -3.13 -10.21
N ILE A 35 6.65 -3.06 -10.87
CA ILE A 35 6.53 -2.42 -12.18
C ILE A 35 5.99 -1.01 -12.04
N ASP A 36 4.92 -0.83 -11.32
CA ASP A 36 4.36 0.49 -11.11
C ASP A 36 3.48 0.53 -9.88
N MET A 37 3.07 1.72 -9.50
CA MET A 37 2.22 1.91 -8.35
C MET A 37 1.20 2.98 -8.68
N GLU A 38 -0.03 2.77 -8.28
CA GLU A 38 -1.07 3.75 -8.45
C GLU A 38 -1.59 4.16 -7.08
N VAL A 39 -1.67 5.46 -6.83
CA VAL A 39 -2.12 5.98 -5.56
C VAL A 39 -3.36 6.82 -5.79
N VAL A 40 -4.42 6.54 -5.08
CA VAL A 40 -5.66 7.28 -5.22
C VAL A 40 -6.05 7.87 -3.88
N PHE A 41 -6.33 9.17 -3.87
CA PHE A 41 -6.81 9.82 -2.68
C PHE A 41 -8.28 10.12 -2.89
N SER A 42 -9.05 10.03 -1.84
CA SER A 42 -10.44 10.44 -1.89
C SER A 42 -10.79 11.08 -0.57
N GLU A 43 -11.82 11.89 -0.57
CA GLU A 43 -12.25 12.56 0.62
C GLU A 43 -13.70 12.25 0.90
N GLU A 44 -14.01 11.93 2.15
CA GLU A 44 -15.36 11.65 2.56
C GLU A 44 -16.10 12.96 2.70
N THR A 45 -17.28 13.02 2.16
CA THR A 45 -18.05 14.28 2.21
C THR A 45 -18.86 14.42 3.47
N ASN A 46 -19.02 13.38 4.26
CA ASN A 46 -19.80 13.46 5.48
C ASN A 46 -19.00 14.17 6.55
N PRO A 47 -19.46 15.35 7.00
CA PRO A 47 -18.70 16.12 7.96
C PRO A 47 -18.55 15.47 9.32
N ARG A 48 -19.30 14.43 9.61
CA ARG A 48 -19.18 13.77 10.88
C ARG A 48 -18.01 12.83 10.94
N ILE A 49 -17.43 12.49 9.81
CA ILE A 49 -16.31 11.58 9.79
C ILE A 49 -15.03 12.38 9.93
N GLU A 50 -14.30 12.13 11.00
CA GLU A 50 -13.08 12.86 11.25
C GLU A 50 -11.95 12.41 10.36
N GLU A 51 -11.83 11.14 10.12
CA GLU A 51 -10.78 10.64 9.23
C GLU A 51 -11.32 10.61 7.83
N ARG A 52 -11.48 11.77 7.25
CA ARG A 52 -12.15 11.88 5.97
C ARG A 52 -11.27 11.73 4.73
N VAL A 53 -9.99 11.64 4.89
CA VAL A 53 -9.12 11.45 3.73
C VAL A 53 -8.71 9.98 3.66
N ARG A 54 -8.91 9.38 2.51
CA ARG A 54 -8.53 8.00 2.31
C ARG A 54 -7.45 7.93 1.24
N CYS A 55 -6.43 7.13 1.48
CA CYS A 55 -5.36 6.93 0.51
C CYS A 55 -5.31 5.44 0.21
N GLU A 56 -5.33 5.09 -1.06
CA GLU A 56 -5.25 3.70 -1.45
C GLU A 56 -4.10 3.56 -2.43
N ALA A 57 -3.18 2.64 -2.17
CA ALA A 57 -2.05 2.41 -3.05
C ALA A 57 -2.09 0.99 -3.57
N THR A 58 -1.93 0.83 -4.86
CA THR A 58 -1.88 -0.47 -5.50
C THR A 58 -0.49 -0.61 -6.12
N LEU A 59 0.25 -1.59 -5.66
CA LEU A 59 1.59 -1.81 -6.12
C LEU A 59 1.58 -3.02 -7.05
N HIS A 60 1.99 -2.83 -8.27
CA HIS A 60 1.91 -3.88 -9.27
C HIS A 60 3.28 -4.54 -9.43
N ALA A 61 3.32 -5.84 -9.22
CA ALA A 61 4.52 -6.62 -9.43
C ALA A 61 4.20 -7.61 -10.54
N LYS A 62 5.21 -8.21 -11.08
CA LYS A 62 4.97 -9.13 -12.16
C LYS A 62 4.14 -10.28 -11.65
N GLY A 63 2.97 -10.42 -12.17
CA GLY A 63 2.10 -11.52 -11.80
C GLY A 63 1.23 -11.32 -10.56
N GLN A 64 1.33 -10.21 -9.91
CA GLN A 64 0.46 -9.98 -8.74
C GLN A 64 0.42 -8.54 -8.33
N TYR A 65 -0.55 -8.20 -7.48
CA TYR A 65 -0.72 -6.86 -6.99
C TYR A 65 -0.74 -6.87 -5.48
N LEU A 66 -0.21 -5.80 -4.88
CA LEU A 66 -0.33 -5.60 -3.46
C LEU A 66 -1.13 -4.32 -3.30
N ARG A 67 -2.08 -4.31 -2.41
CA ARG A 67 -2.92 -3.14 -2.20
C ARG A 67 -3.05 -2.83 -0.72
N ALA A 68 -2.96 -1.57 -0.38
CA ALA A 68 -3.15 -1.14 0.99
C ALA A 68 -3.92 0.17 0.97
N SER A 69 -4.73 0.39 1.96
CA SER A 69 -5.43 1.65 2.08
C SER A 69 -5.53 2.05 3.53
N ALA A 70 -5.63 3.33 3.77
CA ALA A 70 -5.76 3.85 5.11
C ALA A 70 -6.45 5.18 5.06
N THR A 71 -7.02 5.59 6.18
CA THR A 71 -7.68 6.88 6.26
C THR A 71 -6.94 7.73 7.27
N GLY A 72 -7.19 9.01 7.24
CA GLY A 72 -6.61 9.94 8.18
C GLY A 72 -7.32 11.26 8.11
N PRO A 73 -7.03 12.17 9.03
CA PRO A 73 -7.65 13.47 9.03
C PRO A 73 -7.13 14.37 7.93
N ASP A 74 -5.99 14.04 7.37
CA ASP A 74 -5.42 14.80 6.27
C ASP A 74 -4.65 13.87 5.35
N PRO A 75 -4.28 14.35 4.16
CA PRO A 75 -3.61 13.49 3.20
C PRO A 75 -2.25 12.94 3.67
N LEU A 76 -1.50 13.75 4.39
CA LEU A 76 -0.18 13.29 4.81
C LEU A 76 -0.26 12.16 5.81
N THR A 77 -1.22 12.23 6.74
CA THR A 77 -1.42 11.16 7.70
C THR A 77 -1.89 9.90 6.99
N ALA A 78 -2.79 10.06 6.02
CA ALA A 78 -3.29 8.91 5.28
C ALA A 78 -2.15 8.24 4.51
N ILE A 79 -1.24 9.02 3.93
CA ILE A 79 -0.10 8.48 3.22
C ILE A 79 0.81 7.71 4.16
N ASP A 80 1.10 8.26 5.33
CA ASP A 80 1.98 7.60 6.28
C ASP A 80 1.41 6.25 6.70
N ARG A 81 0.12 6.20 6.94
CA ARG A 81 -0.52 4.97 7.36
C ARG A 81 -0.56 3.95 6.24
N THR A 82 -0.76 4.43 5.00
CA THR A 82 -0.78 3.55 3.84
C THR A 82 0.62 2.99 3.58
N GLU A 83 1.63 3.83 3.73
CA GLU A 83 3.00 3.41 3.53
C GLU A 83 3.34 2.28 4.51
N ALA A 84 2.97 2.42 5.77
CA ALA A 84 3.27 1.42 6.77
C ALA A 84 2.60 0.07 6.44
N LYS A 85 1.36 0.13 6.00
CA LYS A 85 0.66 -1.10 5.65
C LYS A 85 1.25 -1.76 4.42
N LEU A 86 1.57 -0.96 3.42
CA LEU A 86 2.11 -1.49 2.19
C LEU A 86 3.50 -2.06 2.44
N ALA A 87 4.31 -1.40 3.25
CA ALA A 87 5.64 -1.89 3.57
C ALA A 87 5.56 -3.25 4.26
N ARG A 88 4.55 -3.43 5.11
CA ARG A 88 4.39 -4.71 5.78
C ARG A 88 4.05 -5.80 4.76
N GLN A 89 3.21 -5.50 3.80
CA GLN A 89 2.86 -6.48 2.78
C GLN A 89 4.07 -6.81 1.91
N VAL A 90 4.88 -5.82 1.59
CA VAL A 90 6.06 -6.03 0.77
C VAL A 90 7.05 -6.92 1.50
N ARG A 91 7.23 -6.70 2.81
CA ARG A 91 8.13 -7.54 3.57
C ARG A 91 7.66 -8.98 3.60
N LYS A 92 6.35 -9.18 3.70
CA LYS A 92 5.80 -10.53 3.72
C LYS A 92 6.01 -11.19 2.36
N LEU A 93 5.78 -10.45 1.30
CA LEU A 93 5.96 -10.98 -0.03
C LEU A 93 7.42 -11.36 -0.27
N LYS A 94 8.33 -10.50 0.13
CA LYS A 94 9.73 -10.73 -0.09
C LYS A 94 10.18 -11.98 0.68
N THR A 95 9.75 -12.11 1.91
CA THR A 95 10.11 -13.25 2.72
C THR A 95 9.54 -14.52 2.09
N LYS A 96 8.31 -14.46 1.62
CA LYS A 96 7.69 -15.60 1.02
C LYS A 96 8.43 -16.05 -0.23
N LEU A 97 8.82 -15.14 -1.07
CA LEU A 97 9.50 -15.49 -2.30
C LEU A 97 10.93 -15.95 -2.07
N VAL A 98 11.59 -15.36 -1.13
CA VAL A 98 12.97 -15.71 -0.87
C VAL A 98 13.11 -17.02 -0.10
N SER A 99 12.29 -17.23 0.88
CA SER A 99 12.41 -18.42 1.67
C SER A 99 11.52 -19.54 1.25
N LYS A 100 10.69 -19.31 0.25
CA LYS A 100 9.85 -20.30 -0.19
C LYS A 100 10.38 -21.68 -0.34
N PRO A 101 11.45 -21.86 -0.90
CA PRO A 101 11.92 -23.20 -1.15
C PRO A 101 11.84 -24.12 0.04
N ARG A 102 12.20 -23.63 1.12
CA ARG A 102 12.20 -24.50 2.11
C ARG A 102 11.05 -24.63 2.87
N LEU A 103 10.52 -23.78 3.16
CA LEU A 103 9.46 -23.93 3.89
C LEU A 103 8.40 -24.48 3.40
N ASP A 104 8.25 -24.15 2.60
CA ASP A 104 7.11 -24.63 2.01
C ASP A 104 6.63 -25.47 2.99
N ALA A 105 7.13 -25.65 3.09
CA ALA A 105 6.83 -26.42 3.76
C ALA A 105 5.88 -26.27 4.58
N ALA A 106 5.95 -26.60 4.86
CA ALA A 106 5.23 -26.88 5.69
C ALA A 106 4.39 -26.06 6.23
N GLN A 107 4.58 -25.70 6.87
CA GLN A 107 3.85 -25.09 7.56
C GLN A 107 3.38 -23.94 7.35
N ALA A 108 4.01 -23.46 7.04
CA ALA A 108 3.71 -22.21 6.88
C ALA A 108 2.41 -22.03 6.47
N PRO A 109 2.10 -22.63 5.70
CA PRO A 109 0.97 -22.46 5.08
C PRO A 109 -0.08 -21.86 5.77
N PRO A 110 -0.43 -22.43 6.53
CA PRO A 110 -1.55 -22.07 7.20
C PRO A 110 -1.55 -20.66 7.60
N ALA A 111 -0.77 -20.42 8.36
CA ALA A 111 -0.76 -19.14 8.89
C ALA A 111 -0.67 -18.12 7.86
N ALA A 112 0.18 -18.29 7.07
CA ALA A 112 0.39 -17.30 6.09
C ALA A 112 -0.87 -17.00 5.41
N ALA A 113 -1.51 -17.94 5.11
CA ALA A 113 -2.70 -17.75 4.39
C ALA A 113 -3.64 -16.87 5.11
N ALA A 114 -3.81 -17.10 6.23
CA ALA A 114 -4.77 -16.36 6.95
C ALA A 114 -4.46 -14.94 6.92
N LEU A 115 -3.30 -14.62 7.23
CA LEU A 115 -3.01 -13.31 7.20
C LEU A 115 -3.19 -12.52 6.05
N PRO A 116 -2.66 -12.82 5.03
CA PRO A 116 -2.73 -11.98 3.88
C PRO A 116 -4.12 -11.54 3.63
N ALA A 117 -4.92 -12.43 3.71
CA ALA A 117 -6.28 -12.12 3.44
C ALA A 117 -6.77 -11.05 4.34
N ASP A 118 -6.48 -11.14 5.52
CA ASP A 118 -6.94 -10.19 6.41
C ASP A 118 -6.40 -8.89 6.08
N GLU A 119 -5.20 -8.79 5.84
CA GLU A 119 -4.68 -7.56 5.56
C GLU A 119 -5.16 -6.97 4.37
N LEU A 120 -5.39 -7.71 3.43
CA LEU A 120 -5.89 -7.15 2.22
C LEU A 120 -7.17 -6.48 2.39
N THR A 121 -7.94 -6.94 3.24
CA THR A 121 -9.23 -6.35 3.33
C THR A 121 -9.16 -5.03 4.00
N VAL A 122 -8.11 -4.72 4.53
CA VAL A 122 -8.03 -3.49 5.16
C VAL A 122 -8.08 -2.37 4.37
#